data_1e00aa6e06fb5d616f09e164a5059002
#
_entry.id   1e00aa6e06fb5d616f09e164a5059002
#
_cell.length_a   1.000
_cell.length_b   1.000
_cell.length_c   1.000
_cell.angle_alpha   90.00
_cell.angle_beta   90.00
_cell.angle_gamma   90.00
#
_symmetry.space_group_name_H-M   'P 1'
#
loop_
_entity.id
_entity.type
_entity.pdbx_description
1 polymer ?
#
loop_
_entity_poly.entity_id
_entity_poly.type
_entity_poly.pdbx_seq_one_letter_code
_entity_poly.pdbx_strand_id
1 'polypeptide(L)'
;KGLEEPFAKRTVEGDLGMRYSSVALLEAAGTRKIRNYLHDSLKQIDVKAACQYRHDHIKMVPQTEEEIRFDEAMAMAATEIAMTRHCGVLECVYTPMGTMFNQSGKDLTEAPYVIGTGGVIIHSLNPQGILKAGNFSEQDPVHLKPMSPKFLEDLDYE
;
A
#
# COMPACT_ATOMS: atom_id res chain seq x y z
N LYS A 1 6.09 -23.88 16.04
CA LYS A 1 5.64 -22.67 16.77
C LYS A 1 6.46 -21.51 16.27
N GLY A 2 5.84 -20.56 15.55
CA GLY A 2 6.50 -19.31 15.15
C GLY A 2 6.88 -18.49 16.39
N LEU A 3 7.79 -17.54 16.20
CA LEU A 3 8.09 -16.53 17.22
C LEU A 3 6.80 -15.78 17.58
N GLU A 4 6.59 -15.55 18.86
CA GLU A 4 5.41 -14.84 19.36
C GLU A 4 5.50 -13.38 18.92
N GLU A 5 4.59 -12.97 18.05
CA GLU A 5 4.51 -11.59 17.57
C GLU A 5 3.85 -10.69 18.64
N PRO A 6 4.29 -9.44 18.81
CA PRO A 6 3.68 -8.53 19.75
C PRO A 6 2.23 -8.25 19.40
N PHE A 7 1.38 -8.04 20.39
CA PHE A 7 -0.04 -7.70 20.18
C PHE A 7 -0.21 -6.47 19.27
N ALA A 8 0.58 -5.43 19.52
CA ALA A 8 0.63 -4.23 18.68
C ALA A 8 1.99 -4.15 17.96
N LYS A 9 1.94 -3.98 16.63
CA LYS A 9 3.11 -3.77 15.77
C LYS A 9 2.97 -2.44 15.06
N ARG A 10 3.99 -1.61 15.14
CA ARG A 10 4.08 -0.34 14.41
C ARG A 10 5.22 -0.40 13.41
N THR A 11 4.96 0.05 12.17
CA THR A 11 5.99 0.27 11.16
C THR A 11 5.88 1.71 10.64
N VAL A 12 6.99 2.25 10.19
CA VAL A 12 7.07 3.56 9.55
C VAL A 12 7.87 3.40 8.27
N GLU A 13 7.26 3.76 7.15
CA GLU A 13 7.83 3.61 5.81
C GLU A 13 8.20 5.00 5.26
N GLY A 14 9.40 5.46 5.57
CA GLY A 14 9.86 6.81 5.20
C GLY A 14 10.06 7.03 3.70
N ASP A 15 10.23 5.95 2.94
CA ASP A 15 10.41 5.96 1.49
C ASP A 15 9.10 5.90 0.70
N LEU A 16 7.96 5.74 1.36
CA LEU A 16 6.65 5.63 0.71
C LEU A 16 5.83 6.94 0.74
N GLY A 17 6.50 8.07 0.86
CA GLY A 17 5.83 9.38 0.89
C GLY A 17 5.45 9.88 -0.49
N MET A 18 4.39 10.71 -0.54
CA MET A 18 3.78 11.18 -1.78
C MET A 18 4.24 12.57 -2.24
N ARG A 19 5.11 13.22 -1.49
CA ARG A 19 5.70 14.53 -1.83
C ARG A 19 7.22 14.43 -1.75
N TYR A 20 7.82 14.77 -0.63
CA TYR A 20 9.27 14.71 -0.46
C TYR A 20 9.86 13.36 -0.88
N SER A 21 9.22 12.26 -0.51
CA SER A 21 9.66 10.90 -0.85
C SER A 21 8.99 10.31 -2.11
N SER A 22 8.36 11.13 -2.96
CA SER A 22 7.64 10.62 -4.13
C SER A 22 8.54 9.91 -5.15
N VAL A 23 9.80 10.34 -5.27
CA VAL A 23 10.80 9.66 -6.10
C VAL A 23 11.22 8.33 -5.47
N ALA A 24 11.39 8.28 -4.15
CA ALA A 24 11.70 7.04 -3.44
C ALA A 24 10.53 6.03 -3.54
N LEU A 25 9.28 6.52 -3.45
CA LEU A 25 8.10 5.69 -3.69
C LEU A 25 8.10 5.13 -5.12
N LEU A 26 8.43 5.95 -6.11
CA LEU A 26 8.55 5.49 -7.50
C LEU A 26 9.64 4.41 -7.64
N GLU A 27 10.78 4.57 -6.98
CA GLU A 27 11.85 3.56 -6.97
C GLU A 27 11.40 2.25 -6.34
N ALA A 28 10.70 2.31 -5.20
CA ALA A 28 10.18 1.14 -4.50
C ALA A 28 9.07 0.42 -5.27
N ALA A 29 8.16 1.17 -5.90
CA ALA A 29 7.00 0.62 -6.62
C ALA A 29 7.33 0.21 -8.05
N GLY A 30 8.17 0.97 -8.72
CA GLY A 30 8.37 0.93 -10.16
C GLY A 30 7.24 1.62 -10.94
N THR A 31 7.59 2.14 -12.09
CA THR A 31 6.66 2.84 -12.99
C THR A 31 5.43 1.99 -13.34
N ARG A 32 5.65 0.69 -13.55
CA ARG A 32 4.59 -0.25 -13.94
C ARG A 32 3.51 -0.38 -12.87
N LYS A 33 3.88 -0.49 -11.59
CA LYS A 33 2.92 -0.64 -10.49
C LYS A 33 2.05 0.60 -10.37
N ILE A 34 2.64 1.79 -10.35
CA ILE A 34 1.88 3.05 -10.29
C ILE A 34 0.95 3.16 -11.50
N ARG A 35 1.44 2.86 -12.70
CA ARG A 35 0.62 2.89 -13.93
C ARG A 35 -0.56 1.92 -13.87
N ASN A 36 -0.40 0.74 -13.28
CA ASN A 36 -1.49 -0.22 -13.13
C ASN A 36 -2.64 0.31 -12.26
N TYR A 37 -2.33 1.15 -11.29
CA TYR A 37 -3.32 1.80 -10.43
C TYR A 37 -3.94 3.06 -11.03
N LEU A 38 -3.35 3.63 -12.10
CA LEU A 38 -3.88 4.82 -12.73
C LEU A 38 -5.25 4.57 -13.37
N HIS A 39 -6.13 5.56 -13.24
CA HIS A 39 -7.37 5.61 -14.01
C HIS A 39 -7.07 5.57 -15.51
N ASP A 40 -7.96 4.99 -16.30
CA ASP A 40 -7.74 4.78 -17.74
C ASP A 40 -7.41 6.06 -18.50
N SER A 41 -8.00 7.20 -18.10
CA SER A 41 -7.72 8.51 -18.68
C SER A 41 -6.25 8.97 -18.51
N LEU A 42 -5.52 8.40 -17.56
CA LEU A 42 -4.14 8.77 -17.21
C LEU A 42 -3.10 7.71 -17.57
N LYS A 43 -3.48 6.62 -18.24
CA LYS A 43 -2.56 5.51 -18.60
C LYS A 43 -1.35 5.94 -19.41
N GLN A 44 -1.42 7.05 -20.13
CA GLN A 44 -0.36 7.58 -20.98
C GLN A 44 0.49 8.67 -20.31
N ILE A 45 0.20 9.05 -19.07
CA ILE A 45 0.98 10.07 -18.37
C ILE A 45 2.43 9.63 -18.14
N ASP A 46 3.35 10.58 -18.15
CA ASP A 46 4.73 10.33 -17.72
C ASP A 46 4.79 10.22 -16.19
N VAL A 47 4.78 8.98 -15.71
CA VAL A 47 4.79 8.67 -14.27
C VAL A 47 6.04 9.22 -13.58
N LYS A 48 7.20 9.15 -14.23
CA LYS A 48 8.46 9.65 -13.66
C LYS A 48 8.41 11.16 -13.50
N ALA A 49 7.99 11.87 -14.54
CA ALA A 49 7.86 13.32 -14.49
C ALA A 49 6.84 13.78 -13.45
N ALA A 50 5.71 13.07 -13.32
CA ALA A 50 4.68 13.39 -12.35
C ALA A 50 5.13 13.17 -10.89
N CYS A 51 5.91 12.13 -10.62
CA CYS A 51 6.51 11.91 -9.30
C CYS A 51 7.60 12.94 -9.00
N GLN A 52 8.46 13.25 -9.98
CA GLN A 52 9.49 14.27 -9.81
C GLN A 52 8.88 15.65 -9.55
N TYR A 53 7.83 16.01 -10.26
CA TYR A 53 7.11 17.28 -10.02
C TYR A 53 6.62 17.39 -8.57
N ARG A 54 6.09 16.32 -7.99
CA ARG A 54 5.62 16.28 -6.61
C ARG A 54 6.77 16.39 -5.60
N HIS A 55 7.91 15.79 -5.92
CA HIS A 55 9.13 15.93 -5.12
C HIS A 55 9.61 17.40 -5.07
N ASP A 56 9.60 18.05 -6.22
CA ASP A 56 10.06 19.44 -6.35
C ASP A 56 9.05 20.46 -5.77
N HIS A 57 7.78 20.07 -5.65
CA HIS A 57 6.67 20.92 -5.19
C HIS A 57 5.97 20.29 -3.98
N ILE A 58 6.69 20.16 -2.86
CA ILE A 58 6.21 19.48 -1.65
C ILE A 58 4.92 20.05 -1.05
N LYS A 59 4.63 21.33 -1.32
CA LYS A 59 3.41 22.02 -0.87
C LYS A 59 2.25 21.90 -1.85
N MET A 60 2.43 21.19 -2.95
CA MET A 60 1.38 20.98 -3.94
C MET A 60 0.17 20.31 -3.30
N VAL A 61 -1.00 20.90 -3.51
CA VAL A 61 -2.31 20.32 -3.20
C VAL A 61 -3.01 20.08 -4.54
N PRO A 62 -3.48 18.85 -4.83
CA PRO A 62 -4.20 18.56 -6.07
C PRO A 62 -5.42 19.46 -6.23
N GLN A 63 -5.57 20.06 -7.41
CA GLN A 63 -6.69 20.96 -7.74
C GLN A 63 -7.58 20.39 -8.84
N THR A 64 -7.04 19.50 -9.66
CA THR A 64 -7.76 18.87 -10.77
C THR A 64 -8.04 17.42 -10.48
N GLU A 65 -9.06 16.85 -11.15
CA GLU A 65 -9.36 15.43 -11.04
C GLU A 65 -8.16 14.56 -11.45
N GLU A 66 -7.42 14.95 -12.46
CA GLU A 66 -6.23 14.23 -12.92
C GLU A 66 -5.14 14.17 -11.85
N GLU A 67 -4.90 15.29 -11.16
CA GLU A 67 -3.94 15.35 -10.05
C GLU A 67 -4.37 14.50 -8.87
N ILE A 68 -5.67 14.51 -8.53
CA ILE A 68 -6.25 13.66 -7.48
C ILE A 68 -6.10 12.18 -7.85
N ARG A 69 -6.46 11.80 -9.07
CA ARG A 69 -6.35 10.41 -9.56
C ARG A 69 -4.90 9.92 -9.58
N PHE A 70 -3.94 10.78 -9.89
CA PHE A 70 -2.54 10.42 -9.81
C PHE A 70 -2.08 10.20 -8.37
N ASP A 71 -2.47 11.07 -7.45
CA ASP A 71 -2.21 10.90 -6.01
C ASP A 71 -2.84 9.61 -5.48
N GLU A 72 -4.05 9.27 -5.90
CA GLU A 72 -4.68 8.00 -5.56
C GLU A 72 -3.85 6.79 -6.00
N ALA A 73 -3.35 6.80 -7.23
CA ALA A 73 -2.51 5.71 -7.74
C ALA A 73 -1.21 5.56 -6.95
N MET A 74 -0.57 6.67 -6.59
CA MET A 74 0.61 6.67 -5.72
C MET A 74 0.27 6.11 -4.32
N ALA A 75 -0.86 6.53 -3.76
CA ALA A 75 -1.33 6.05 -2.45
C ALA A 75 -1.65 4.56 -2.46
N MET A 76 -2.26 4.05 -3.53
CA MET A 76 -2.52 2.61 -3.72
C MET A 76 -1.22 1.82 -3.76
N ALA A 77 -0.23 2.28 -4.53
CA ALA A 77 1.09 1.65 -4.59
C ALA A 77 1.80 1.66 -3.23
N ALA A 78 1.75 2.78 -2.51
CA ALA A 78 2.32 2.91 -1.18
C ALA A 78 1.63 1.96 -0.17
N THR A 79 0.30 1.88 -0.21
CA THR A 79 -0.49 1.00 0.67
C THR A 79 -0.15 -0.48 0.43
N GLU A 80 -0.08 -0.91 -0.83
CA GLU A 80 0.30 -2.28 -1.18
C GLU A 80 1.69 -2.63 -0.64
N ILE A 81 2.68 -1.76 -0.87
CA ILE A 81 4.06 -2.00 -0.43
C ILE A 81 4.16 -1.98 1.10
N ALA A 82 3.54 -0.99 1.75
CA ALA A 82 3.56 -0.87 3.20
C ALA A 82 2.92 -2.11 3.87
N MET A 83 1.79 -2.58 3.36
CA MET A 83 1.14 -3.78 3.86
C MET A 83 2.00 -5.02 3.64
N THR A 84 2.63 -5.17 2.49
CA THR A 84 3.57 -6.27 2.19
C THR A 84 4.72 -6.31 3.18
N ARG A 85 5.28 -5.15 3.56
CA ARG A 85 6.37 -5.05 4.53
C ARG A 85 5.90 -5.26 5.98
N HIS A 86 4.65 -4.94 6.26
CA HIS A 86 4.09 -4.99 7.61
C HIS A 86 3.57 -6.37 8.00
N CYS A 87 2.91 -7.07 7.10
CA CYS A 87 2.33 -8.39 7.38
C CYS A 87 3.39 -9.49 7.46
N GLY A 88 2.97 -10.64 7.96
CA GLY A 88 3.78 -11.85 7.95
C GLY A 88 3.84 -12.51 6.57
N VAL A 89 4.72 -13.48 6.48
CA VAL A 89 4.93 -14.27 5.26
C VAL A 89 4.86 -15.77 5.58
N LEU A 90 4.29 -16.53 4.65
CA LEU A 90 4.22 -17.97 4.69
C LEU A 90 5.23 -18.55 3.71
N GLU A 91 6.28 -19.18 4.24
CA GLU A 91 7.33 -19.79 3.46
C GLU A 91 7.13 -21.31 3.36
N CYS A 92 7.30 -21.84 2.17
CA CYS A 92 7.30 -23.28 1.94
C CYS A 92 8.72 -23.83 2.06
N VAL A 93 8.95 -24.72 3.00
CA VAL A 93 10.23 -25.37 3.23
C VAL A 93 10.12 -26.84 2.86
N TYR A 94 10.97 -27.29 1.92
CA TYR A 94 11.07 -28.69 1.53
C TYR A 94 12.03 -29.42 2.46
N THR A 95 11.52 -30.45 3.15
CA THR A 95 12.32 -31.29 4.03
C THR A 95 12.30 -32.73 3.54
N PRO A 96 13.24 -33.60 3.96
CA PRO A 96 13.21 -35.04 3.64
C PRO A 96 11.94 -35.74 4.12
N MET A 97 11.23 -35.15 5.07
CA MET A 97 9.97 -35.67 5.62
C MET A 97 8.72 -35.08 4.93
N GLY A 98 8.90 -34.27 3.89
CA GLY A 98 7.82 -33.62 3.15
C GLY A 98 7.88 -32.09 3.17
N THR A 99 6.84 -31.49 2.62
CA THR A 99 6.70 -30.03 2.57
C THR A 99 6.19 -29.49 3.91
N MET A 100 6.88 -28.52 4.47
CA MET A 100 6.47 -27.81 5.67
C MET A 100 6.25 -26.32 5.33
N PHE A 101 5.29 -25.70 6.02
CA PHE A 101 5.07 -24.27 5.95
C PHE A 101 5.61 -23.60 7.21
N ASN A 102 6.44 -22.58 7.02
CA ASN A 102 6.96 -21.74 8.09
C ASN A 102 6.35 -20.37 7.98
N GLN A 103 5.68 -19.93 9.05
CA GLN A 103 5.13 -18.57 9.14
C GLN A 103 6.08 -17.71 9.95
N SER A 104 6.43 -16.55 9.42
CA SER A 104 7.14 -15.48 10.13
C SER A 104 6.34 -14.18 10.06
N GLY A 105 6.37 -13.40 11.13
CA GLY A 105 5.64 -12.14 11.22
C GLY A 105 4.13 -12.33 11.49
N LYS A 106 3.40 -11.21 11.42
CA LYS A 106 2.01 -11.14 11.86
C LYS A 106 1.03 -11.59 10.77
N ASP A 107 0.19 -12.56 11.11
CA ASP A 107 -0.93 -12.95 10.25
C ASP A 107 -2.07 -11.93 10.37
N LEU A 108 -2.37 -11.25 9.27
CA LEU A 108 -3.44 -10.26 9.17
C LEU A 108 -4.64 -10.74 8.34
N THR A 109 -4.65 -12.00 7.91
CA THR A 109 -5.69 -12.54 7.02
C THR A 109 -7.10 -12.40 7.58
N GLU A 110 -7.25 -12.50 8.89
CA GLU A 110 -8.53 -12.36 9.60
C GLU A 110 -8.75 -10.99 10.24
N ALA A 111 -7.93 -9.98 9.89
CA ALA A 111 -8.13 -8.62 10.40
C ALA A 111 -9.53 -8.11 10.03
N PRO A 112 -10.38 -7.74 11.02
CA PRO A 112 -11.77 -7.38 10.76
C PRO A 112 -11.92 -6.00 10.14
N TYR A 113 -10.95 -5.12 10.36
CA TYR A 113 -10.99 -3.73 9.89
C TYR A 113 -9.64 -3.29 9.33
N VAL A 114 -9.70 -2.46 8.29
CA VAL A 114 -8.61 -1.61 7.83
C VAL A 114 -9.07 -0.18 7.90
N ILE A 115 -8.40 0.63 8.72
CA ILE A 115 -8.75 2.02 8.96
C ILE A 115 -7.68 2.89 8.32
N GLY A 116 -8.11 3.78 7.44
CA GLY A 116 -7.25 4.74 6.75
C GLY A 116 -7.47 6.15 7.26
N THR A 117 -6.39 6.89 7.46
CA THR A 117 -6.39 8.30 7.84
C THR A 117 -5.44 9.08 6.96
N GLY A 118 -5.60 10.40 6.96
CA GLY A 118 -4.71 11.32 6.26
C GLY A 118 -5.29 11.94 5.00
N GLY A 119 -4.74 13.08 4.63
CA GLY A 119 -5.29 13.97 3.61
C GLY A 119 -5.56 13.31 2.26
N VAL A 120 -4.69 12.41 1.79
CA VAL A 120 -4.90 11.74 0.51
C VAL A 120 -6.11 10.81 0.52
N ILE A 121 -6.38 10.16 1.65
CA ILE A 121 -7.54 9.26 1.80
C ILE A 121 -8.82 10.09 1.90
N ILE A 122 -8.83 11.09 2.76
CA ILE A 122 -9.98 11.97 3.02
C ILE A 122 -10.43 12.73 1.77
N HIS A 123 -9.48 13.20 0.97
CA HIS A 123 -9.75 13.99 -0.25
C HIS A 123 -9.77 13.17 -1.53
N SER A 124 -9.64 11.85 -1.42
CA SER A 124 -9.71 10.93 -2.56
C SER A 124 -11.12 10.82 -3.12
N LEU A 125 -11.21 10.57 -4.42
CA LEU A 125 -12.46 10.16 -5.08
C LEU A 125 -12.77 8.67 -4.86
N ASN A 126 -11.77 7.90 -4.43
CA ASN A 126 -11.89 6.46 -4.19
C ASN A 126 -11.07 6.01 -2.97
N PRO A 127 -11.40 6.45 -1.75
CA PRO A 127 -10.62 6.15 -0.56
C PRO A 127 -10.59 4.64 -0.25
N GLN A 128 -11.70 3.93 -0.47
CA GLN A 128 -11.74 2.47 -0.28
C GLN A 128 -10.83 1.73 -1.25
N GLY A 129 -10.66 2.21 -2.47
CA GLY A 129 -9.71 1.66 -3.42
C GLY A 129 -8.26 1.76 -2.94
N ILE A 130 -7.90 2.85 -2.26
CA ILE A 130 -6.58 3.02 -1.65
C ILE A 130 -6.38 1.97 -0.56
N LEU A 131 -7.33 1.81 0.36
CA LEU A 131 -7.23 0.83 1.45
C LEU A 131 -7.24 -0.60 0.94
N LYS A 132 -8.06 -0.89 -0.06
CA LYS A 132 -8.17 -2.21 -0.69
C LYS A 132 -6.87 -2.65 -1.37
N ALA A 133 -6.01 -1.73 -1.81
CA ALA A 133 -4.71 -2.06 -2.39
C ALA A 133 -3.79 -2.83 -1.42
N GLY A 134 -4.02 -2.76 -0.11
CA GLY A 134 -3.34 -3.55 0.91
C GLY A 134 -3.92 -4.94 1.16
N ASN A 135 -4.99 -5.35 0.47
CA ASN A 135 -5.60 -6.66 0.68
C ASN A 135 -4.77 -7.79 0.08
N PHE A 136 -5.11 -8.99 0.55
CA PHE A 136 -4.61 -10.25 -0.04
C PHE A 136 -4.82 -10.27 -1.55
N SER A 137 -3.85 -10.81 -2.26
CA SER A 137 -3.88 -11.00 -3.71
C SER A 137 -3.42 -12.40 -4.07
N GLU A 138 -4.12 -13.03 -5.01
CA GLU A 138 -3.72 -14.35 -5.53
C GLU A 138 -2.38 -14.31 -6.29
N GLN A 139 -1.96 -13.13 -6.77
CA GLN A 139 -0.65 -12.93 -7.37
C GLN A 139 0.49 -12.91 -6.34
N ASP A 140 0.15 -12.73 -5.06
CA ASP A 140 1.10 -12.71 -3.94
C ASP A 140 0.52 -13.51 -2.76
N PRO A 141 0.39 -14.83 -2.89
CA PRO A 141 -0.30 -15.67 -1.91
C PRO A 141 0.50 -15.93 -0.63
N VAL A 142 1.78 -15.53 -0.59
CA VAL A 142 2.66 -15.81 0.55
C VAL A 142 2.59 -14.74 1.63
N HIS A 143 2.21 -13.52 1.30
CA HIS A 143 2.04 -12.44 2.26
C HIS A 143 0.66 -12.50 2.92
N LEU A 144 0.66 -12.52 4.26
CA LEU A 144 -0.54 -12.73 5.09
C LEU A 144 -1.33 -11.42 5.30
N LYS A 145 -1.76 -10.83 4.18
CA LYS A 145 -2.53 -9.59 4.13
C LYS A 145 -4.00 -9.83 4.47
N PRO A 146 -4.75 -8.77 4.88
CA PRO A 146 -6.19 -8.88 5.13
C PRO A 146 -6.97 -9.42 3.93
N MET A 147 -7.83 -10.41 4.15
CA MET A 147 -8.61 -11.03 3.06
C MET A 147 -9.97 -10.36 2.83
N SER A 148 -10.70 -10.06 3.90
CA SER A 148 -12.06 -9.52 3.82
C SER A 148 -12.35 -8.50 4.93
N PRO A 149 -11.51 -7.46 5.10
CA PRO A 149 -11.73 -6.48 6.14
C PRO A 149 -12.85 -5.52 5.75
N LYS A 150 -13.47 -4.88 6.75
CA LYS A 150 -14.26 -3.66 6.54
C LYS A 150 -13.31 -2.48 6.46
N PHE A 151 -13.55 -1.60 5.49
CA PHE A 151 -12.77 -0.37 5.30
C PHE A 151 -13.46 0.80 5.99
N LEU A 152 -12.73 1.50 6.84
CA LEU A 152 -13.18 2.71 7.51
C LEU A 152 -12.23 3.87 7.18
N GLU A 153 -12.82 5.02 6.92
CA GLU A 153 -12.11 6.28 6.71
C GLU A 153 -12.36 7.14 7.93
N ASP A 154 -11.28 7.56 8.59
CA ASP A 154 -11.40 8.49 9.69
C ASP A 154 -11.27 9.92 9.15
N LEU A 155 -12.37 10.65 9.21
CA LEU A 155 -12.48 12.03 8.77
C LEU A 155 -12.01 13.03 9.82
N ASP A 156 -11.99 12.62 11.09
CA ASP A 156 -11.65 13.48 12.22
C ASP A 156 -10.59 12.83 13.11
N TYR A 157 -9.54 13.59 13.39
CA TYR A 157 -8.46 13.20 14.30
C TYR A 157 -8.86 13.31 15.80
N GLU A 158 -10.14 13.28 16.11
CA GLU A 158 -10.63 13.33 17.49
C GLU A 158 -11.01 11.97 18.04
#